data_759fea20edfe332064a5696080062698
#
_entry.id   759fea20edfe332064a5696080062698
#
_cell.length_a   1.000
_cell.length_b   1.000
_cell.length_c   1.000
_cell.angle_alpha   90.00
_cell.angle_beta   90.00
_cell.angle_gamma   90.00
#
_symmetry.space_group_name_H-M   'P 1'
#
loop_
_entity.id
_entity.type
_entity.pdbx_description
1 polymer ?
#
loop_
_entity_poly.entity_id
_entity_poly.type
_entity_poly.pdbx_seq_one_letter_code
_entity_poly.pdbx_strand_id
1 'polypeptide(L)'
;MGKPFTEELKLNYDLLNWVSELDLEILKKSIESCRNTTVYIIGSGGSLSACYLLEFLFEQIGVVAKSVTPLEVIYSKKNFSNSSFFLVSSSGKNKDILFAFKSIIKENPKAVHTICMAKGSPLKKLTDLYSKAKIYEYEIPTGKDGFLATNSLLAYFAILTRVFSRLKGIKVLKENVKNFSKTIKNFSNKIDASYTLFVLYSGSSKCVAMDIESKCIEASLCDLTTADYRNFGHGRHNWFDKRPKNSAIVLLTNNIDRSLAEKTIKVLPKAIPYITIDSSSQFPVSSIDQLLQSFRLVEELGKNANIDPGRPGVPEFGRKLYNLSYYSIFKEKSSVSTRAYNSIYRKIGALDIEDPKLLKAWNKNYEDFIKKINSERLTTIIFDFDGTLCSSSKRYEGVDDIIKGKLIEVLKKGFLVGISTGRGKSARENLQTFIPEKYYKNVFISYYNGFETGNLGQNELPNLKQDVEESILKSHEILKSKLKNYDV
;
A
#
# COMPACT_ATOMS: atom_id res chain seq x y z
N MET A 1 8.60 -21.35 25.04
CA MET A 1 8.94 -22.08 23.79
C MET A 1 7.81 -21.84 22.79
N GLY A 2 8.10 -21.78 21.47
CA GLY A 2 7.06 -21.64 20.42
C GLY A 2 6.19 -22.91 20.33
N LYS A 3 5.13 -22.87 19.51
CA LYS A 3 4.32 -24.05 19.20
C LYS A 3 5.06 -24.96 18.21
N PRO A 4 4.89 -26.29 18.27
CA PRO A 4 5.37 -27.19 17.23
C PRO A 4 4.69 -26.86 15.90
N PHE A 5 5.42 -26.92 14.79
CA PHE A 5 4.86 -26.57 13.47
C PHE A 5 3.69 -27.47 13.09
N THR A 6 3.81 -28.77 13.33
CA THR A 6 2.72 -29.74 13.08
C THR A 6 1.42 -29.40 13.82
N GLU A 7 1.52 -28.90 15.08
CA GLU A 7 0.34 -28.52 15.85
C GLU A 7 -0.34 -27.27 15.27
N GLU A 8 0.44 -26.34 14.74
CA GLU A 8 -0.11 -25.15 14.07
C GLU A 8 -0.89 -25.51 12.80
N LEU A 9 -0.39 -26.47 12.03
CA LEU A 9 -1.04 -26.88 10.78
C LEU A 9 -2.42 -27.56 11.02
N LYS A 10 -2.65 -28.14 12.20
CA LYS A 10 -3.96 -28.71 12.56
C LYS A 10 -5.05 -27.64 12.64
N LEU A 11 -4.68 -26.41 12.95
CA LEU A 11 -5.60 -25.28 13.17
C LEU A 11 -5.97 -24.51 11.90
N ASN A 12 -5.34 -24.81 10.76
CA ASN A 12 -5.49 -24.03 9.52
C ASN A 12 -6.94 -23.93 9.05
N TYR A 13 -7.72 -25.02 9.13
CA TYR A 13 -9.10 -25.03 8.65
C TYR A 13 -10.07 -24.32 9.60
N ASP A 14 -9.85 -24.43 10.91
CA ASP A 14 -10.65 -23.70 11.91
C ASP A 14 -10.40 -22.20 11.77
N LEU A 15 -9.16 -21.80 11.45
CA LEU A 15 -8.82 -20.43 11.16
C LEU A 15 -9.55 -19.91 9.91
N LEU A 16 -9.61 -20.68 8.83
CA LEU A 16 -10.33 -20.29 7.62
C LEU A 16 -11.85 -20.14 7.87
N ASN A 17 -12.43 -20.99 8.70
CA ASN A 17 -13.80 -20.87 9.14
C ASN A 17 -14.01 -19.56 9.92
N TRP A 18 -13.15 -19.28 10.89
CA TRP A 18 -13.20 -18.03 11.66
C TRP A 18 -13.07 -16.79 10.74
N VAL A 19 -12.14 -16.79 9.77
CA VAL A 19 -12.04 -15.68 8.82
C VAL A 19 -13.34 -15.48 8.04
N SER A 20 -14.08 -16.57 7.73
CA SER A 20 -15.34 -16.49 6.98
C SER A 20 -16.45 -15.73 7.73
N GLU A 21 -16.36 -15.63 9.06
CA GLU A 21 -17.32 -14.94 9.93
C GLU A 21 -16.96 -13.46 10.17
N LEU A 22 -15.77 -13.01 9.81
CA LEU A 22 -15.32 -11.64 10.06
C LEU A 22 -16.11 -10.61 9.25
N ASP A 23 -16.46 -9.49 9.88
CA ASP A 23 -16.86 -8.28 9.17
C ASP A 23 -15.64 -7.55 8.62
N LEU A 24 -15.55 -7.44 7.31
CA LEU A 24 -14.44 -6.83 6.58
C LEU A 24 -14.82 -5.56 5.82
N GLU A 25 -16.05 -5.05 5.97
CA GLU A 25 -16.58 -3.94 5.19
C GLU A 25 -15.78 -2.65 5.38
N ILE A 26 -15.29 -2.37 6.58
CA ILE A 26 -14.48 -1.16 6.84
C ILE A 26 -13.12 -1.26 6.13
N LEU A 27 -12.48 -2.42 6.14
CA LEU A 27 -11.21 -2.64 5.43
C LEU A 27 -11.42 -2.55 3.91
N LYS A 28 -12.50 -3.12 3.40
CA LYS A 28 -12.88 -3.06 1.97
C LYS A 28 -13.06 -1.62 1.49
N LYS A 29 -13.86 -0.81 2.20
CA LYS A 29 -14.02 0.62 1.89
C LYS A 29 -12.70 1.38 1.88
N SER A 30 -11.78 1.02 2.76
CA SER A 30 -10.46 1.66 2.81
C SER A 30 -9.58 1.26 1.64
N ILE A 31 -9.63 0.02 1.18
CA ILE A 31 -8.96 -0.43 -0.05
C ILE A 31 -9.52 0.29 -1.27
N GLU A 32 -10.84 0.40 -1.38
CA GLU A 32 -11.52 1.14 -2.45
C GLU A 32 -11.10 2.62 -2.49
N SER A 33 -10.88 3.24 -1.35
CA SER A 33 -10.42 4.65 -1.26
C SER A 33 -9.00 4.87 -1.80
N CYS A 34 -8.22 3.81 -1.98
CA CYS A 34 -6.85 3.89 -2.48
C CYS A 34 -6.72 3.85 -4.01
N ARG A 35 -7.82 3.70 -4.76
CA ARG A 35 -7.81 3.51 -6.24
C ARG A 35 -7.05 4.59 -7.01
N ASN A 36 -7.01 5.81 -6.50
CA ASN A 36 -6.37 6.95 -7.16
C ASN A 36 -5.06 7.37 -6.49
N THR A 37 -4.38 6.44 -5.81
CA THR A 37 -3.11 6.68 -5.13
C THR A 37 -2.09 5.61 -5.49
N THR A 38 -0.80 5.92 -5.35
CA THR A 38 0.22 4.88 -5.32
C THR A 38 0.18 4.21 -3.96
N VAL A 39 0.13 2.88 -3.91
CA VAL A 39 0.05 2.12 -2.67
C VAL A 39 1.40 1.50 -2.33
N TYR A 40 1.92 1.81 -1.15
CA TYR A 40 3.09 1.12 -0.58
C TYR A 40 2.64 0.16 0.52
N ILE A 41 3.14 -1.07 0.45
CA ILE A 41 2.75 -2.13 1.39
C ILE A 41 4.00 -2.56 2.15
N ILE A 42 3.97 -2.46 3.47
CA ILE A 42 5.15 -2.60 4.32
C ILE A 42 4.97 -3.77 5.24
N GLY A 43 5.92 -4.69 5.18
CA GLY A 43 6.01 -5.84 6.08
C GLY A 43 7.45 -6.26 6.32
N SER A 44 7.65 -7.14 7.28
CA SER A 44 8.95 -7.73 7.57
C SER A 44 8.80 -9.19 7.98
N GLY A 45 9.82 -10.02 7.72
CA GLY A 45 9.77 -11.46 7.94
C GLY A 45 8.57 -12.09 7.26
N GLY A 46 7.91 -13.07 7.86
CA GLY A 46 6.78 -13.77 7.28
C GLY A 46 5.59 -12.88 6.88
N SER A 47 5.43 -11.67 7.46
CA SER A 47 4.38 -10.74 7.04
C SER A 47 4.64 -10.13 5.64
N LEU A 48 5.88 -10.16 5.15
CA LEU A 48 6.22 -9.64 3.82
C LEU A 48 5.57 -10.47 2.72
N SER A 49 5.37 -11.78 2.93
CA SER A 49 4.64 -12.65 1.99
C SER A 49 3.19 -12.20 1.80
N ALA A 50 2.52 -11.75 2.86
CA ALA A 50 1.20 -11.15 2.75
C ALA A 50 1.21 -9.79 2.01
N CYS A 51 2.32 -9.04 2.11
CA CYS A 51 2.49 -7.80 1.34
C CYS A 51 2.56 -8.10 -0.16
N TYR A 52 3.29 -9.13 -0.61
CA TYR A 52 3.33 -9.52 -2.02
C TYR A 52 1.97 -9.97 -2.55
N LEU A 53 1.16 -10.65 -1.74
CA LEU A 53 -0.22 -10.96 -2.12
C LEU A 53 -1.04 -9.68 -2.29
N LEU A 54 -0.97 -8.75 -1.32
CA LEU A 54 -1.72 -7.50 -1.37
C LEU A 54 -1.29 -6.61 -2.54
N GLU A 55 0.01 -6.57 -2.87
CA GLU A 55 0.55 -5.92 -4.06
C GLU A 55 -0.15 -6.42 -5.31
N PHE A 56 -0.13 -7.74 -5.54
CA PHE A 56 -0.74 -8.34 -6.72
C PHE A 56 -2.26 -8.13 -6.77
N LEU A 57 -2.94 -8.17 -5.61
CA LEU A 57 -4.38 -7.87 -5.51
C LEU A 57 -4.72 -6.44 -5.92
N PHE A 58 -3.92 -5.45 -5.51
CA PHE A 58 -4.07 -4.07 -5.96
C PHE A 58 -3.84 -3.90 -7.47
N GLU A 59 -2.82 -4.57 -8.01
CA GLU A 59 -2.54 -4.56 -9.44
C GLU A 59 -3.69 -5.13 -10.26
N GLN A 60 -4.38 -6.17 -9.77
CA GLN A 60 -5.55 -6.75 -10.43
C GLN A 60 -6.75 -5.78 -10.54
N ILE A 61 -6.79 -4.75 -9.72
CA ILE A 61 -7.81 -3.70 -9.78
C ILE A 61 -7.29 -2.39 -10.40
N GLY A 62 -6.12 -2.44 -11.06
CA GLY A 62 -5.51 -1.32 -11.78
C GLY A 62 -4.83 -0.28 -10.89
N VAL A 63 -4.50 -0.61 -9.66
CA VAL A 63 -3.81 0.29 -8.71
C VAL A 63 -2.32 -0.02 -8.70
N VAL A 64 -1.48 1.01 -8.89
CA VAL A 64 -0.03 0.87 -8.77
C VAL A 64 0.33 0.60 -7.31
N ALA A 65 0.85 -0.58 -7.04
CA ALA A 65 1.24 -1.00 -5.70
C ALA A 65 2.68 -1.52 -5.66
N LYS A 66 3.33 -1.38 -4.52
CA LYS A 66 4.70 -1.89 -4.30
C LYS A 66 4.88 -2.38 -2.87
N SER A 67 5.27 -3.64 -2.72
CA SER A 67 5.72 -4.19 -1.44
C SER A 67 7.15 -3.76 -1.16
N VAL A 68 7.39 -3.30 0.07
CA VAL A 68 8.69 -2.79 0.53
C VAL A 68 8.93 -3.19 1.98
N THR A 69 10.20 -3.31 2.35
CA THR A 69 10.59 -3.49 3.75
C THR A 69 10.55 -2.15 4.51
N PRO A 70 10.49 -2.16 5.85
CA PRO A 70 10.65 -0.95 6.65
C PRO A 70 11.91 -0.16 6.31
N LEU A 71 13.03 -0.84 6.07
CA LEU A 71 14.31 -0.20 5.76
C LEU A 71 14.27 0.50 4.39
N GLU A 72 13.68 -0.12 3.36
CA GLU A 72 13.51 0.50 2.04
C GLU A 72 12.68 1.79 2.11
N VAL A 73 11.62 1.82 2.93
CA VAL A 73 10.82 3.04 3.11
C VAL A 73 11.61 4.13 3.82
N ILE A 74 12.30 3.77 4.90
CA ILE A 74 13.10 4.71 5.71
C ILE A 74 14.24 5.30 4.87
N TYR A 75 14.84 4.49 4.00
CA TYR A 75 15.93 4.91 3.10
C TYR A 75 15.42 5.73 1.90
N SER A 76 14.14 5.65 1.60
CA SER A 76 13.55 6.34 0.45
C SER A 76 13.45 7.84 0.67
N LYS A 77 13.95 8.63 -0.27
CA LYS A 77 13.79 10.10 -0.34
C LYS A 77 12.55 10.51 -1.14
N LYS A 78 11.56 9.64 -1.28
CA LYS A 78 10.38 9.90 -2.11
C LYS A 78 9.40 10.86 -1.43
N ASN A 79 8.71 11.65 -2.26
CA ASN A 79 7.54 12.39 -1.81
C ASN A 79 6.33 11.46 -1.73
N PHE A 80 5.83 11.23 -0.53
CA PHE A 80 4.72 10.33 -0.26
C PHE A 80 3.35 11.01 -0.12
N SER A 81 3.24 12.32 -0.41
CA SER A 81 2.00 13.09 -0.18
C SER A 81 0.78 12.59 -0.95
N ASN A 82 0.97 11.92 -2.11
CA ASN A 82 -0.11 11.28 -2.88
C ASN A 82 -0.09 9.76 -2.78
N SER A 83 0.49 9.21 -1.72
CA SER A 83 0.59 7.78 -1.51
C SER A 83 -0.27 7.32 -0.35
N SER A 84 -0.81 6.12 -0.46
CA SER A 84 -1.44 5.39 0.63
C SER A 84 -0.53 4.26 1.08
N PHE A 85 -0.56 3.95 2.36
CA PHE A 85 0.30 2.93 2.95
C PHE A 85 -0.52 1.84 3.63
N PHE A 86 -0.08 0.61 3.47
CA PHE A 86 -0.54 -0.53 4.27
C PHE A 86 0.65 -1.11 5.04
N LEU A 87 0.56 -1.13 6.37
CA LEU A 87 1.55 -1.78 7.24
C LEU A 87 0.95 -3.10 7.74
N VAL A 88 1.64 -4.19 7.49
CA VAL A 88 1.23 -5.55 7.86
C VAL A 88 2.13 -6.06 8.99
N SER A 89 1.57 -6.31 10.16
CA SER A 89 2.33 -6.74 11.32
C SER A 89 1.52 -7.61 12.26
N SER A 90 1.84 -8.89 12.36
CA SER A 90 1.07 -9.85 13.16
C SER A 90 0.85 -9.37 14.60
N SER A 91 1.89 -8.96 15.31
CA SER A 91 1.82 -8.52 16.72
C SER A 91 1.65 -6.99 16.89
N GLY A 92 1.91 -6.18 15.86
CA GLY A 92 2.00 -4.72 15.98
C GLY A 92 3.09 -4.21 16.93
N LYS A 93 4.07 -5.07 17.30
CA LYS A 93 5.16 -4.75 18.26
C LYS A 93 6.54 -4.62 17.59
N ASN A 94 6.66 -5.01 16.32
CA ASN A 94 7.92 -4.96 15.59
C ASN A 94 8.45 -3.54 15.53
N LYS A 95 9.69 -3.31 15.99
CA LYS A 95 10.31 -1.98 16.11
C LYS A 95 10.51 -1.32 14.76
N ASP A 96 10.80 -2.10 13.72
CA ASP A 96 11.03 -1.58 12.36
C ASP A 96 9.74 -1.06 11.75
N ILE A 97 8.62 -1.78 11.95
CA ILE A 97 7.28 -1.34 11.53
C ILE A 97 6.86 -0.06 12.28
N LEU A 98 7.10 0.00 13.60
CA LEU A 98 6.80 1.20 14.39
C LEU A 98 7.63 2.41 13.92
N PHE A 99 8.89 2.19 13.56
CA PHE A 99 9.75 3.25 13.04
C PHE A 99 9.34 3.68 11.64
N ALA A 100 9.04 2.73 10.76
CA ALA A 100 8.52 3.01 9.43
C ALA A 100 7.22 3.84 9.50
N PHE A 101 6.28 3.45 10.37
CA PHE A 101 5.05 4.24 10.60
C PHE A 101 5.36 5.69 10.99
N LYS A 102 6.25 5.90 11.97
CA LYS A 102 6.67 7.24 12.41
C LYS A 102 7.34 8.04 11.31
N SER A 103 8.08 7.39 10.43
CA SER A 103 8.74 8.04 9.30
C SER A 103 7.73 8.45 8.22
N ILE A 104 6.82 7.55 7.87
CA ILE A 104 5.80 7.79 6.84
C ILE A 104 4.82 8.90 7.24
N ILE A 105 4.34 8.90 8.49
CA ILE A 105 3.31 9.85 8.91
C ILE A 105 3.80 11.30 8.86
N LYS A 106 5.09 11.53 9.01
CA LYS A 106 5.73 12.85 8.88
C LYS A 106 5.66 13.40 7.45
N GLU A 107 5.64 12.53 6.47
CA GLU A 107 5.55 12.88 5.04
C GLU A 107 4.13 13.29 4.60
N ASN A 108 3.19 13.31 5.54
CA ASN A 108 1.79 13.68 5.30
C ASN A 108 1.13 12.87 4.15
N PRO A 109 1.15 11.54 4.20
CA PRO A 109 0.58 10.69 3.16
C PRO A 109 -0.94 10.91 3.00
N LYS A 110 -1.51 10.38 1.93
CA LYS A 110 -2.96 10.41 1.70
C LYS A 110 -3.71 9.62 2.78
N ALA A 111 -3.26 8.39 3.04
CA ALA A 111 -3.80 7.53 4.09
C ALA A 111 -2.75 6.53 4.58
N VAL A 112 -2.88 6.09 5.84
CA VAL A 112 -2.08 5.00 6.40
C VAL A 112 -3.03 3.97 7.01
N HIS A 113 -2.93 2.74 6.54
CA HIS A 113 -3.71 1.60 7.00
C HIS A 113 -2.79 0.59 7.67
N THR A 114 -3.17 0.08 8.82
CA THR A 114 -2.39 -0.96 9.51
C THR A 114 -3.26 -2.18 9.75
N ILE A 115 -2.75 -3.37 9.47
CA ILE A 115 -3.46 -4.64 9.67
C ILE A 115 -2.67 -5.47 10.66
N CYS A 116 -3.31 -5.84 11.78
CA CYS A 116 -2.70 -6.63 12.85
C CYS A 116 -3.53 -7.87 13.17
N MET A 117 -2.86 -8.96 13.58
CA MET A 117 -3.47 -10.20 14.07
C MET A 117 -3.53 -10.26 15.60
N ALA A 118 -3.43 -9.12 16.27
CA ALA A 118 -3.51 -8.96 17.71
C ALA A 118 -4.17 -7.64 18.06
N LYS A 119 -4.85 -7.56 19.21
CA LYS A 119 -5.49 -6.35 19.72
C LYS A 119 -4.59 -5.55 20.66
N GLY A 120 -4.83 -4.25 20.77
CA GLY A 120 -4.23 -3.35 21.75
C GLY A 120 -2.71 -3.17 21.59
N SER A 121 -2.21 -3.31 20.37
CA SER A 121 -0.78 -3.28 20.06
C SER A 121 -0.16 -1.87 20.23
N PRO A 122 1.19 -1.75 20.37
CA PRO A 122 1.88 -0.47 20.27
C PRO A 122 1.60 0.27 18.94
N LEU A 123 1.39 -0.46 17.85
CA LEU A 123 1.02 0.13 16.55
C LEU A 123 -0.39 0.75 16.61
N LYS A 124 -1.34 0.15 17.34
CA LYS A 124 -2.66 0.72 17.61
C LYS A 124 -2.55 2.08 18.30
N LYS A 125 -1.77 2.14 19.39
CA LYS A 125 -1.55 3.38 20.13
C LYS A 125 -0.97 4.50 19.26
N LEU A 126 -0.06 4.16 18.34
CA LEU A 126 0.47 5.14 17.38
C LEU A 126 -0.56 5.55 16.33
N THR A 127 -1.30 4.60 15.79
CA THR A 127 -2.31 4.87 14.74
C THR A 127 -3.39 5.83 15.25
N ASP A 128 -3.85 5.66 16.48
CA ASP A 128 -4.90 6.47 17.10
C ASP A 128 -4.53 7.96 17.28
N LEU A 129 -3.24 8.29 17.20
CA LEU A 129 -2.78 9.69 17.29
C LEU A 129 -2.99 10.49 15.99
N TYR A 130 -3.34 9.84 14.89
CA TYR A 130 -3.36 10.48 13.57
C TYR A 130 -4.67 10.20 12.83
N SER A 131 -5.40 11.26 12.47
CA SER A 131 -6.70 11.17 11.79
C SER A 131 -6.65 10.52 10.38
N LYS A 132 -5.48 10.55 9.73
CA LYS A 132 -5.25 9.89 8.43
C LYS A 132 -4.83 8.44 8.54
N ALA A 133 -4.69 7.91 9.76
CA ALA A 133 -4.30 6.54 10.00
C ALA A 133 -5.46 5.71 10.54
N LYS A 134 -5.58 4.47 10.08
CA LYS A 134 -6.58 3.49 10.55
C LYS A 134 -5.92 2.17 10.83
N ILE A 135 -6.40 1.46 11.86
CA ILE A 135 -5.94 0.11 12.17
C ILE A 135 -7.09 -0.88 12.15
N TYR A 136 -6.81 -2.07 11.63
CA TYR A 136 -7.68 -3.23 11.56
C TYR A 136 -7.05 -4.34 12.39
N GLU A 137 -7.64 -4.63 13.53
CA GLU A 137 -7.14 -5.62 14.48
C GLU A 137 -8.03 -6.86 14.46
N TYR A 138 -7.45 -7.97 14.01
CA TYR A 138 -8.08 -9.28 13.93
C TYR A 138 -7.38 -10.22 14.90
N GLU A 139 -7.95 -10.42 16.10
CA GLU A 139 -7.35 -11.32 17.08
C GLU A 139 -7.61 -12.77 16.66
N ILE A 140 -6.54 -13.44 16.16
CA ILE A 140 -6.69 -14.81 15.68
C ILE A 140 -6.95 -15.79 16.84
N PRO A 141 -7.91 -16.71 16.70
CA PRO A 141 -8.30 -17.64 17.76
C PRO A 141 -7.21 -18.67 18.06
N THR A 142 -6.33 -18.92 17.10
CA THR A 142 -5.21 -19.85 17.26
C THR A 142 -4.10 -19.32 18.17
N GLY A 143 -4.15 -18.04 18.56
CA GLY A 143 -3.12 -17.36 19.34
C GLY A 143 -1.82 -17.16 18.55
N LYS A 144 -0.74 -16.83 19.24
CA LYS A 144 0.54 -16.53 18.60
C LYS A 144 1.13 -17.78 17.92
N ASP A 145 1.66 -17.61 16.71
CA ASP A 145 2.44 -18.62 15.99
C ASP A 145 3.73 -19.00 16.71
N GLY A 146 4.33 -20.11 16.33
CA GLY A 146 5.65 -20.54 16.75
C GLY A 146 6.74 -19.58 16.28
N PHE A 147 7.83 -20.13 15.76
CA PHE A 147 8.91 -19.32 15.20
C PHE A 147 8.53 -18.75 13.85
N LEU A 148 7.99 -19.58 12.96
CA LEU A 148 7.55 -19.18 11.63
C LEU A 148 6.13 -18.60 11.64
N ALA A 149 5.86 -17.64 10.76
CA ALA A 149 4.51 -17.13 10.54
C ALA A 149 3.68 -18.20 9.80
N THR A 150 2.67 -18.76 10.48
CA THR A 150 1.83 -19.86 9.98
C THR A 150 0.37 -19.46 9.93
N ASN A 151 -0.32 -19.53 11.07
CA ASN A 151 -1.75 -19.16 11.13
C ASN A 151 -1.97 -17.67 10.96
N SER A 152 -1.08 -16.81 11.45
CA SER A 152 -1.18 -15.38 11.22
C SER A 152 -1.04 -15.03 9.73
N LEU A 153 -0.15 -15.70 9.00
CA LEU A 153 0.02 -15.51 7.56
C LEU A 153 -1.20 -16.02 6.80
N LEU A 154 -1.70 -17.21 7.13
CA LEU A 154 -2.91 -17.77 6.53
C LEU A 154 -4.12 -16.85 6.75
N ALA A 155 -4.25 -16.25 7.95
CA ALA A 155 -5.28 -15.26 8.23
C ALA A 155 -5.19 -14.03 7.31
N TYR A 156 -3.97 -13.49 7.08
CA TYR A 156 -3.78 -12.41 6.11
C TYR A 156 -4.23 -12.80 4.71
N PHE A 157 -3.79 -13.95 4.22
CA PHE A 157 -4.16 -14.43 2.89
C PHE A 157 -5.68 -14.56 2.76
N ALA A 158 -6.33 -15.12 3.76
CA ALA A 158 -7.77 -15.34 3.78
C ALA A 158 -8.57 -14.03 3.87
N ILE A 159 -8.18 -13.11 4.76
CA ILE A 159 -8.80 -11.80 4.92
C ILE A 159 -8.68 -10.99 3.62
N LEU A 160 -7.46 -10.90 3.06
CA LEU A 160 -7.22 -10.16 1.83
C LEU A 160 -7.98 -10.76 0.64
N THR A 161 -8.01 -12.09 0.53
CA THR A 161 -8.82 -12.79 -0.47
C THR A 161 -10.30 -12.40 -0.37
N ARG A 162 -10.90 -12.40 0.82
CA ARG A 162 -12.30 -12.02 1.01
C ARG A 162 -12.58 -10.55 0.70
N VAL A 163 -11.65 -9.67 1.01
CA VAL A 163 -11.81 -8.23 0.78
C VAL A 163 -11.81 -7.90 -0.71
N PHE A 164 -10.94 -8.53 -1.50
CA PHE A 164 -10.82 -8.28 -2.95
C PHE A 164 -11.75 -9.14 -3.80
N SER A 165 -12.31 -10.19 -3.23
CA SER A 165 -13.31 -11.03 -3.91
C SER A 165 -14.70 -10.79 -3.32
N ARG A 166 -15.74 -11.24 -4.05
CA ARG A 166 -17.12 -11.23 -3.53
C ARG A 166 -17.48 -12.50 -2.72
N LEU A 167 -16.48 -13.25 -2.30
CA LEU A 167 -16.66 -14.50 -1.60
C LEU A 167 -17.08 -14.24 -0.14
N LYS A 168 -18.14 -14.90 0.30
CA LYS A 168 -18.56 -14.88 1.71
C LYS A 168 -17.66 -15.77 2.58
N GLY A 169 -17.13 -16.85 2.03
CA GLY A 169 -16.23 -17.78 2.69
C GLY A 169 -15.21 -18.37 1.71
N ILE A 170 -14.14 -18.93 2.26
CA ILE A 170 -13.06 -19.54 1.48
C ILE A 170 -13.26 -21.06 1.49
N LYS A 171 -13.59 -21.61 0.34
CA LYS A 171 -13.67 -23.06 0.16
C LYS A 171 -12.33 -23.57 -0.40
N VAL A 172 -11.52 -24.13 0.48
CA VAL A 172 -10.29 -24.83 0.12
C VAL A 172 -10.61 -26.32 -0.08
N LEU A 173 -10.08 -26.90 -1.14
CA LEU A 173 -10.21 -28.32 -1.40
C LEU A 173 -9.24 -29.10 -0.49
N LYS A 174 -9.73 -29.53 0.69
CA LYS A 174 -8.94 -30.33 1.66
C LYS A 174 -8.25 -31.54 1.00
N GLU A 175 -8.86 -32.07 -0.03
CA GLU A 175 -8.37 -33.23 -0.78
C GLU A 175 -7.07 -32.91 -1.53
N ASN A 176 -6.93 -31.70 -2.08
CA ASN A 176 -5.70 -31.27 -2.76
C ASN A 176 -4.51 -31.26 -1.80
N VAL A 177 -4.67 -30.72 -0.60
CA VAL A 177 -3.64 -30.72 0.44
C VAL A 177 -3.30 -32.14 0.90
N LYS A 178 -4.32 -33.02 1.04
CA LYS A 178 -4.12 -34.44 1.41
C LYS A 178 -3.37 -35.21 0.34
N ASN A 179 -3.73 -35.03 -0.93
CA ASN A 179 -3.05 -35.67 -2.07
C ASN A 179 -1.61 -35.18 -2.22
N PHE A 180 -1.38 -33.88 -2.06
CA PHE A 180 -0.04 -33.31 -2.04
C PHE A 180 0.81 -33.90 -0.92
N SER A 181 0.24 -34.10 0.28
CA SER A 181 0.95 -34.70 1.43
C SER A 181 1.43 -36.14 1.15
N LYS A 182 0.81 -36.86 0.22
CA LYS A 182 1.31 -38.17 -0.20
C LYS A 182 2.47 -38.04 -1.19
N THR A 183 2.38 -37.08 -2.11
CA THR A 183 3.40 -36.87 -3.15
C THR A 183 4.68 -36.29 -2.56
N ILE A 184 4.57 -35.40 -1.58
CA ILE A 184 5.70 -34.72 -0.97
C ILE A 184 6.66 -35.68 -0.24
N LYS A 185 6.16 -36.71 0.40
CA LYS A 185 7.01 -37.72 1.05
C LYS A 185 7.98 -38.39 0.07
N ASN A 186 7.50 -38.72 -1.16
CA ASN A 186 8.34 -39.27 -2.17
C ASN A 186 9.39 -38.32 -2.71
N PHE A 187 9.07 -37.04 -2.72
CA PHE A 187 10.02 -35.98 -3.11
C PHE A 187 11.05 -35.75 -1.98
N SER A 188 10.60 -35.57 -0.74
CA SER A 188 11.46 -35.28 0.40
C SER A 188 12.46 -36.42 0.68
N ASN A 189 12.08 -37.68 0.42
CA ASN A 189 13.01 -38.85 0.53
C ASN A 189 14.15 -38.84 -0.48
N LYS A 190 14.09 -38.00 -1.55
CA LYS A 190 15.13 -37.87 -2.57
C LYS A 190 16.10 -36.74 -2.34
N ILE A 191 15.84 -35.90 -1.33
CA ILE A 191 16.61 -34.70 -1.02
C ILE A 191 16.94 -34.65 0.46
N ASP A 192 18.02 -34.00 0.80
CA ASP A 192 18.44 -33.70 2.19
C ASP A 192 18.77 -32.21 2.33
N ALA A 193 19.22 -31.79 3.51
CA ALA A 193 19.55 -30.41 3.81
C ALA A 193 20.71 -29.83 2.97
N SER A 194 21.49 -30.66 2.27
CA SER A 194 22.57 -30.21 1.37
C SER A 194 22.07 -29.77 0.00
N TYR A 195 20.79 -30.03 -0.31
CA TYR A 195 20.20 -29.65 -1.60
C TYR A 195 19.87 -28.16 -1.62
N THR A 196 20.13 -27.56 -2.78
CA THR A 196 19.60 -26.22 -3.12
C THR A 196 18.26 -26.38 -3.84
N LEU A 197 17.20 -25.85 -3.26
CA LEU A 197 15.88 -25.84 -3.87
C LEU A 197 15.70 -24.60 -4.76
N PHE A 198 15.20 -24.83 -5.97
CA PHE A 198 14.77 -23.75 -6.87
C PHE A 198 13.25 -23.69 -6.89
N VAL A 199 12.67 -22.62 -6.34
CA VAL A 199 11.22 -22.39 -6.39
C VAL A 199 10.90 -21.53 -7.60
N LEU A 200 10.25 -22.15 -8.59
CA LEU A 200 9.83 -21.48 -9.82
C LEU A 200 8.36 -21.09 -9.73
N TYR A 201 8.07 -19.87 -10.11
CA TYR A 201 6.74 -19.29 -10.00
C TYR A 201 6.41 -18.37 -11.18
N SER A 202 5.16 -17.91 -11.27
CA SER A 202 4.77 -16.73 -12.05
C SER A 202 3.66 -15.95 -11.34
N GLY A 203 3.53 -14.66 -11.65
CA GLY A 203 2.42 -13.79 -11.23
C GLY A 203 2.04 -13.94 -9.76
N SER A 204 0.80 -14.35 -9.52
CA SER A 204 0.18 -14.46 -8.19
C SER A 204 0.87 -15.44 -7.24
N SER A 205 1.64 -16.40 -7.76
CA SER A 205 2.35 -17.39 -6.92
C SER A 205 3.63 -16.82 -6.28
N LYS A 206 4.06 -15.60 -6.65
CA LYS A 206 5.22 -14.92 -6.05
C LYS A 206 5.15 -14.88 -4.52
N CYS A 207 3.99 -14.55 -3.96
CA CYS A 207 3.82 -14.45 -2.51
C CYS A 207 4.10 -15.77 -1.77
N VAL A 208 3.74 -16.91 -2.38
CA VAL A 208 4.01 -18.24 -1.83
C VAL A 208 5.46 -18.65 -2.04
N ALA A 209 6.05 -18.34 -3.21
CA ALA A 209 7.47 -18.61 -3.47
C ALA A 209 8.38 -17.91 -2.45
N MET A 210 8.12 -16.63 -2.16
CA MET A 210 8.86 -15.86 -1.16
C MET A 210 8.62 -16.37 0.27
N ASP A 211 7.43 -16.91 0.55
CA ASP A 211 7.14 -17.53 1.85
C ASP A 211 7.90 -18.84 2.05
N ILE A 212 7.98 -19.70 1.03
CA ILE A 212 8.77 -20.93 1.09
C ILE A 212 10.24 -20.59 1.34
N GLU A 213 10.79 -19.61 0.60
CA GLU A 213 12.17 -19.16 0.78
C GLU A 213 12.42 -18.70 2.21
N SER A 214 11.63 -17.74 2.70
CA SER A 214 11.75 -17.21 4.07
C SER A 214 11.72 -18.34 5.11
N LYS A 215 10.77 -19.26 5.02
CA LYS A 215 10.60 -20.34 5.99
C LYS A 215 11.76 -21.35 5.96
N CYS A 216 12.21 -21.74 4.78
CA CYS A 216 13.32 -22.69 4.68
C CYS A 216 14.63 -22.12 5.23
N ILE A 217 14.91 -20.84 4.93
CA ILE A 217 16.12 -20.18 5.42
C ILE A 217 16.01 -19.83 6.92
N GLU A 218 14.88 -19.29 7.37
CA GLU A 218 14.66 -18.93 8.79
C GLU A 218 14.75 -20.15 9.71
N ALA A 219 14.26 -21.30 9.28
CA ALA A 219 14.34 -22.55 10.05
C ALA A 219 15.56 -23.41 9.71
N SER A 220 16.48 -22.93 8.86
CA SER A 220 17.70 -23.64 8.45
C SER A 220 17.46 -25.04 7.87
N LEU A 221 16.44 -25.19 7.02
CA LEU A 221 16.03 -26.48 6.47
C LEU A 221 16.84 -26.88 5.24
N CYS A 222 17.13 -25.96 4.34
CA CYS A 222 17.92 -26.14 3.12
C CYS A 222 18.22 -24.77 2.50
N ASP A 223 19.20 -24.76 1.58
CA ASP A 223 19.40 -23.62 0.69
C ASP A 223 18.23 -23.47 -0.29
N LEU A 224 17.86 -22.22 -0.58
CA LEU A 224 16.77 -21.96 -1.50
C LEU A 224 17.00 -20.70 -2.34
N THR A 225 16.57 -20.72 -3.59
CA THR A 225 16.48 -19.56 -4.48
C THR A 225 15.13 -19.54 -5.19
N THR A 226 14.64 -18.35 -5.48
CA THR A 226 13.38 -18.16 -6.21
C THR A 226 13.62 -17.50 -7.56
N ALA A 227 12.82 -17.84 -8.54
CA ALA A 227 12.80 -17.18 -9.84
C ALA A 227 11.44 -17.33 -10.52
N ASP A 228 11.00 -16.32 -11.27
CA ASP A 228 9.94 -16.58 -12.23
C ASP A 228 10.46 -17.49 -13.38
N TYR A 229 9.54 -18.23 -14.00
CA TYR A 229 9.89 -19.21 -15.04
C TYR A 229 10.74 -18.64 -16.16
N ARG A 230 10.53 -17.42 -16.56
CA ARG A 230 11.28 -16.83 -17.67
C ARG A 230 12.62 -16.26 -17.21
N ASN A 231 12.69 -15.64 -16.06
CA ASN A 231 13.95 -15.19 -15.47
C ASN A 231 14.88 -16.38 -15.14
N PHE A 232 14.31 -17.52 -14.76
CA PHE A 232 15.05 -18.77 -14.64
C PHE A 232 15.72 -19.16 -15.97
N GLY A 233 15.00 -19.00 -17.09
CA GLY A 233 15.51 -19.23 -18.43
C GLY A 233 16.65 -18.29 -18.87
N HIS A 234 16.83 -17.13 -18.21
CA HIS A 234 17.90 -16.17 -18.51
C HIS A 234 19.22 -16.45 -17.74
N GLY A 235 19.65 -17.75 -17.75
CA GLY A 235 20.97 -18.15 -17.25
C GLY A 235 20.97 -18.86 -15.90
N ARG A 236 19.93 -18.71 -15.04
CA ARG A 236 19.88 -19.37 -13.74
C ARG A 236 19.86 -20.90 -13.83
N HIS A 237 19.35 -21.46 -14.93
CA HIS A 237 19.34 -22.87 -15.23
C HIS A 237 20.76 -23.47 -15.36
N ASN A 238 21.81 -22.68 -15.65
CA ASN A 238 23.20 -23.13 -15.69
C ASN A 238 23.67 -23.74 -14.37
N TRP A 239 23.00 -23.42 -13.25
CA TRP A 239 23.26 -24.04 -11.96
C TRP A 239 23.15 -25.57 -12.04
N PHE A 240 22.14 -26.06 -12.72
CA PHE A 240 21.85 -27.50 -12.82
C PHE A 240 22.84 -28.28 -13.66
N ASP A 241 23.54 -27.63 -14.60
CA ASP A 241 24.62 -28.24 -15.36
C ASP A 241 25.81 -28.59 -14.45
N LYS A 242 26.14 -27.72 -13.52
CA LYS A 242 27.29 -27.88 -12.61
C LYS A 242 26.97 -28.60 -11.31
N ARG A 243 25.72 -28.63 -10.88
CA ARG A 243 25.27 -29.17 -9.59
C ARG A 243 24.00 -30.03 -9.69
N PRO A 244 23.95 -30.98 -10.61
CA PRO A 244 22.70 -31.75 -10.82
C PRO A 244 22.34 -32.68 -9.65
N LYS A 245 23.35 -33.12 -8.87
CA LYS A 245 23.14 -34.08 -7.80
C LYS A 245 22.59 -33.48 -6.51
N ASN A 246 22.80 -32.19 -6.30
CA ASN A 246 22.41 -31.48 -5.08
C ASN A 246 21.43 -30.33 -5.37
N SER A 247 20.56 -30.57 -6.34
CA SER A 247 19.58 -29.56 -6.74
C SER A 247 18.22 -30.18 -6.92
N ALA A 248 17.17 -29.48 -6.55
CA ALA A 248 15.80 -29.91 -6.75
C ALA A 248 14.92 -28.71 -7.10
N ILE A 249 13.75 -28.95 -7.65
CA ILE A 249 12.84 -27.92 -8.14
C ILE A 249 11.48 -28.05 -7.47
N VAL A 250 10.95 -26.92 -7.01
CA VAL A 250 9.56 -26.75 -6.60
C VAL A 250 8.88 -25.86 -7.64
N LEU A 251 7.85 -26.34 -8.29
CA LEU A 251 7.06 -25.59 -9.25
C LEU A 251 5.78 -25.10 -8.60
N LEU A 252 5.53 -23.80 -8.62
CA LEU A 252 4.24 -23.23 -8.24
C LEU A 252 3.43 -22.99 -9.50
N THR A 253 2.27 -23.65 -9.60
CA THR A 253 1.42 -23.60 -10.78
C THR A 253 -0.05 -23.34 -10.45
N ASN A 254 -0.72 -22.74 -11.41
CA ASN A 254 -2.16 -22.56 -11.43
C ASN A 254 -2.68 -22.75 -12.87
N ASN A 255 -3.95 -22.52 -13.10
CA ASN A 255 -4.55 -22.74 -14.42
C ASN A 255 -3.92 -21.92 -15.56
N ILE A 256 -3.25 -20.79 -15.25
CA ILE A 256 -2.68 -19.88 -16.25
C ILE A 256 -1.31 -20.38 -16.72
N ASP A 257 -0.47 -20.84 -15.80
CA ASP A 257 0.96 -21.09 -16.02
C ASP A 257 1.39 -22.56 -16.00
N ARG A 258 0.45 -23.49 -15.76
CA ARG A 258 0.72 -24.94 -15.71
C ARG A 258 1.44 -25.43 -16.97
N SER A 259 0.97 -25.04 -18.16
CA SER A 259 1.60 -25.40 -19.41
C SER A 259 3.05 -24.91 -19.55
N LEU A 260 3.35 -23.69 -19.01
CA LEU A 260 4.70 -23.16 -19.01
C LEU A 260 5.61 -23.96 -18.07
N ALA A 261 5.13 -24.33 -16.89
CA ALA A 261 5.86 -25.18 -15.96
C ALA A 261 6.19 -26.54 -16.56
N GLU A 262 5.20 -27.20 -17.19
CA GLU A 262 5.39 -28.48 -17.88
C GLU A 262 6.43 -28.40 -19.01
N LYS A 263 6.37 -27.35 -19.82
CA LYS A 263 7.37 -27.11 -20.87
C LYS A 263 8.77 -26.87 -20.30
N THR A 264 8.85 -26.14 -19.15
CA THR A 264 10.12 -25.86 -18.47
C THR A 264 10.76 -27.16 -17.97
N ILE A 265 10.00 -28.05 -17.33
CA ILE A 265 10.53 -29.34 -16.83
C ILE A 265 10.93 -30.27 -17.94
N LYS A 266 10.22 -30.30 -19.09
CA LYS A 266 10.53 -31.15 -20.22
C LYS A 266 11.93 -30.92 -20.81
N VAL A 267 12.48 -29.72 -20.70
CA VAL A 267 13.80 -29.36 -21.23
C VAL A 267 14.92 -29.49 -20.19
N LEU A 268 14.60 -29.74 -18.93
CA LEU A 268 15.59 -29.92 -17.87
C LEU A 268 16.07 -31.36 -17.76
N PRO A 269 17.29 -31.60 -17.22
CA PRO A 269 17.82 -32.97 -17.03
C PRO A 269 16.87 -33.80 -16.16
N LYS A 270 16.54 -35.02 -16.65
CA LYS A 270 15.59 -35.93 -15.97
C LYS A 270 16.03 -36.37 -14.57
N ALA A 271 17.32 -36.27 -14.28
CA ALA A 271 17.89 -36.66 -12.97
C ALA A 271 17.56 -35.67 -11.86
N ILE A 272 17.08 -34.46 -12.18
CA ILE A 272 16.78 -33.43 -11.19
C ILE A 272 15.40 -33.71 -10.56
N PRO A 273 15.31 -33.97 -9.25
CA PRO A 273 14.03 -34.18 -8.60
C PRO A 273 13.21 -32.89 -8.59
N TYR A 274 11.93 -33.06 -8.84
CA TYR A 274 10.99 -31.91 -8.74
C TYR A 274 9.67 -32.31 -8.12
N ILE A 275 8.97 -31.28 -7.60
CA ILE A 275 7.60 -31.39 -7.11
C ILE A 275 6.79 -30.17 -7.58
N THR A 276 5.50 -30.38 -7.80
CA THR A 276 4.57 -29.30 -8.17
C THR A 276 3.59 -29.03 -7.03
N ILE A 277 3.53 -27.78 -6.62
CA ILE A 277 2.48 -27.20 -5.80
C ILE A 277 1.49 -26.56 -6.77
N ASP A 278 0.36 -27.21 -6.97
CA ASP A 278 -0.65 -26.82 -7.96
C ASP A 278 -1.97 -26.39 -7.33
N SER A 279 -2.63 -25.44 -7.96
CA SER A 279 -4.01 -25.10 -7.62
C SER A 279 -4.86 -24.97 -8.87
N SER A 280 -6.00 -25.67 -8.87
CA SER A 280 -7.07 -25.51 -9.86
C SER A 280 -8.05 -24.39 -9.53
N SER A 281 -7.96 -23.81 -8.32
CA SER A 281 -8.77 -22.68 -7.91
C SER A 281 -8.40 -21.43 -8.69
N GLN A 282 -9.37 -20.53 -8.87
CA GLN A 282 -9.09 -19.22 -9.44
C GLN A 282 -8.40 -18.31 -8.38
N PHE A 283 -7.54 -17.42 -8.87
CA PHE A 283 -6.99 -16.36 -8.02
C PHE A 283 -8.14 -15.48 -7.46
N PRO A 284 -8.11 -15.08 -6.18
CA PRO A 284 -7.02 -15.22 -5.22
C PRO A 284 -7.05 -16.48 -4.35
N VAL A 285 -8.03 -17.36 -4.47
CA VAL A 285 -8.12 -18.60 -3.67
C VAL A 285 -6.96 -19.55 -3.95
N SER A 286 -6.45 -19.59 -5.20
CA SER A 286 -5.28 -20.39 -5.57
C SER A 286 -4.04 -20.10 -4.71
N SER A 287 -3.83 -18.85 -4.27
CA SER A 287 -2.72 -18.51 -3.39
C SER A 287 -2.85 -19.13 -2.01
N ILE A 288 -4.09 -19.32 -1.52
CA ILE A 288 -4.34 -20.01 -0.24
C ILE A 288 -4.10 -21.51 -0.38
N ASP A 289 -4.57 -22.13 -1.47
CA ASP A 289 -4.33 -23.54 -1.76
C ASP A 289 -2.83 -23.84 -1.84
N GLN A 290 -2.07 -23.01 -2.55
CA GLN A 290 -0.63 -23.12 -2.66
C GLN A 290 0.08 -22.90 -1.32
N LEU A 291 -0.37 -21.92 -0.51
CA LEU A 291 0.18 -21.68 0.82
C LEU A 291 -0.02 -22.89 1.75
N LEU A 292 -1.18 -23.51 1.76
CA LEU A 292 -1.43 -24.70 2.57
C LEU A 292 -0.57 -25.90 2.15
N GLN A 293 -0.33 -26.07 0.86
CA GLN A 293 0.57 -27.08 0.33
C GLN A 293 2.03 -26.77 0.69
N SER A 294 2.45 -25.49 0.59
CA SER A 294 3.79 -25.05 0.97
C SER A 294 4.10 -25.32 2.46
N PHE A 295 3.12 -25.16 3.33
CA PHE A 295 3.27 -25.52 4.75
C PHE A 295 3.58 -27.01 4.94
N ARG A 296 2.97 -27.89 4.12
CA ARG A 296 3.29 -29.32 4.15
C ARG A 296 4.69 -29.60 3.58
N LEU A 297 5.14 -28.84 2.58
CA LEU A 297 6.52 -28.91 2.11
C LEU A 297 7.51 -28.58 3.23
N VAL A 298 7.31 -27.45 3.90
CA VAL A 298 8.16 -27.00 5.03
C VAL A 298 8.16 -28.02 6.17
N GLU A 299 7.01 -28.61 6.50
CA GLU A 299 6.88 -29.68 7.51
C GLU A 299 7.74 -30.90 7.17
N GLU A 300 7.66 -31.38 5.93
CA GLU A 300 8.43 -32.55 5.49
C GLU A 300 9.93 -32.26 5.37
N LEU A 301 10.32 -31.09 4.88
CA LEU A 301 11.73 -30.64 4.89
C LEU A 301 12.29 -30.55 6.32
N GLY A 302 11.48 -30.07 7.26
CA GLY A 302 11.84 -30.05 8.68
C GLY A 302 12.09 -31.45 9.25
N LYS A 303 11.25 -32.43 8.90
CA LYS A 303 11.46 -33.85 9.29
C LYS A 303 12.77 -34.41 8.73
N ASN A 304 13.07 -34.13 7.45
CA ASN A 304 14.31 -34.57 6.82
C ASN A 304 15.56 -33.93 7.45
N ALA A 305 15.47 -32.65 7.82
CA ALA A 305 16.54 -31.94 8.50
C ALA A 305 16.61 -32.27 10.02
N ASN A 306 15.67 -33.06 10.55
CA ASN A 306 15.48 -33.30 11.96
C ASN A 306 15.31 -32.00 12.79
N ILE A 307 14.62 -31.02 12.21
CA ILE A 307 14.34 -29.69 12.78
C ILE A 307 12.82 -29.48 12.83
N ASP A 308 12.26 -29.10 13.97
CA ASP A 308 10.88 -28.57 14.02
C ASP A 308 10.87 -27.11 13.52
N PRO A 309 10.26 -26.82 12.37
CA PRO A 309 10.23 -25.45 11.84
C PRO A 309 9.57 -24.43 12.77
N GLY A 310 8.67 -24.88 13.66
CA GLY A 310 8.06 -24.02 14.70
C GLY A 310 9.01 -23.71 15.86
N ARG A 311 10.12 -24.47 15.99
CA ARG A 311 11.10 -24.42 17.08
C ARG A 311 12.54 -24.70 16.62
N PRO A 312 13.05 -24.01 15.58
CA PRO A 312 14.35 -24.34 14.97
C PRO A 312 15.56 -24.08 15.89
N GLY A 313 15.32 -23.38 16.98
CA GLY A 313 16.40 -22.84 17.83
C GLY A 313 16.87 -21.48 17.30
N VAL A 314 17.02 -20.51 18.18
CA VAL A 314 17.50 -19.17 17.80
C VAL A 314 18.86 -18.95 18.46
N PRO A 315 19.95 -18.80 17.68
CA PRO A 315 21.26 -18.55 18.22
C PRO A 315 21.35 -17.20 18.93
N GLU A 316 22.27 -17.05 19.85
CA GLU A 316 22.40 -15.81 20.63
C GLU A 316 22.67 -14.59 19.77
N PHE A 317 23.49 -14.71 18.73
CA PHE A 317 23.76 -13.63 17.78
C PHE A 317 22.51 -13.23 16.98
N GLY A 318 21.60 -14.16 16.69
CA GLY A 318 20.34 -13.90 16.02
C GLY A 318 19.43 -12.97 16.83
N ARG A 319 19.39 -13.14 18.16
CA ARG A 319 18.68 -12.21 19.04
C ARG A 319 19.32 -10.82 19.05
N LYS A 320 20.65 -10.74 19.00
CA LYS A 320 21.37 -9.46 18.90
C LYS A 320 21.07 -8.76 17.57
N LEU A 321 21.08 -9.49 16.45
CA LEU A 321 20.73 -8.95 15.13
C LEU A 321 19.28 -8.45 15.09
N TYR A 322 18.31 -9.23 15.58
CA TYR A 322 16.90 -8.83 15.62
C TYR A 322 16.66 -7.54 16.43
N ASN A 323 17.45 -7.31 17.48
CA ASN A 323 17.35 -6.14 18.34
C ASN A 323 18.34 -5.01 17.97
N LEU A 324 19.07 -5.15 16.85
CA LEU A 324 20.06 -4.16 16.43
C LEU A 324 19.37 -2.80 16.20
N SER A 325 19.86 -1.77 16.89
CA SER A 325 19.35 -0.41 16.70
C SER A 325 20.09 0.26 15.56
N TYR A 326 19.38 0.60 14.49
CA TYR A 326 19.91 1.30 13.33
C TYR A 326 19.27 2.70 13.11
N TYR A 327 18.32 3.07 13.95
CA TYR A 327 17.52 4.29 13.78
C TYR A 327 18.34 5.57 13.83
N SER A 328 19.45 5.59 14.56
CA SER A 328 20.35 6.72 14.64
C SER A 328 21.10 7.01 13.34
N ILE A 329 21.27 5.99 12.48
CA ILE A 329 21.92 6.10 11.16
C ILE A 329 21.04 6.94 10.23
N PHE A 330 19.72 6.82 10.35
CA PHE A 330 18.72 7.52 9.54
C PHE A 330 18.15 8.77 10.22
N LYS A 331 18.65 9.12 11.41
CA LYS A 331 18.38 10.45 11.94
C LYS A 331 19.07 11.44 11.03
N GLU A 332 18.27 12.21 10.31
CA GLU A 332 18.77 13.25 9.44
C GLU A 332 19.78 14.13 10.19
N LYS A 333 21.02 14.11 9.74
CA LYS A 333 22.00 15.14 10.06
C LYS A 333 21.69 16.45 9.31
N SER A 334 20.64 16.44 8.48
CA SER A 334 20.25 17.63 7.74
C SER A 334 19.55 18.60 8.70
N SER A 335 20.03 19.83 8.72
CA SER A 335 19.39 20.96 9.41
C SER A 335 18.00 21.32 8.83
N VAL A 336 17.58 20.63 7.78
CA VAL A 336 16.34 20.89 7.02
C VAL A 336 15.33 19.81 7.32
N SER A 337 14.16 20.18 7.81
CA SER A 337 13.07 19.23 8.04
C SER A 337 12.56 18.65 6.70
N THR A 338 12.05 17.42 6.71
CA THR A 338 11.49 16.78 5.51
C THR A 338 10.40 17.64 4.85
N ARG A 339 9.58 18.31 5.66
CA ARG A 339 8.55 19.22 5.15
C ARG A 339 9.16 20.42 4.42
N ALA A 340 10.19 21.02 4.98
CA ALA A 340 10.94 22.11 4.34
C ALA A 340 11.61 21.61 3.05
N TYR A 341 12.30 20.48 3.12
CA TYR A 341 12.94 19.87 1.96
C TYR A 341 11.95 19.63 0.82
N ASN A 342 10.82 19.01 1.08
CA ASN A 342 9.80 18.75 0.05
C ASN A 342 9.20 20.04 -0.54
N SER A 343 9.01 21.07 0.29
CA SER A 343 8.52 22.37 -0.18
C SER A 343 9.54 23.08 -1.07
N ILE A 344 10.82 23.03 -0.69
CA ILE A 344 11.94 23.58 -1.45
C ILE A 344 12.12 22.83 -2.77
N TYR A 345 12.10 21.47 -2.73
CA TYR A 345 12.22 20.64 -3.92
C TYR A 345 11.16 20.97 -4.99
N ARG A 346 9.92 21.20 -4.57
CA ARG A 346 8.83 21.61 -5.49
C ARG A 346 9.07 22.99 -6.11
N LYS A 347 9.83 23.82 -5.43
CA LYS A 347 10.10 25.21 -5.86
C LYS A 347 11.28 25.29 -6.83
N ILE A 348 12.35 24.57 -6.56
CA ILE A 348 13.63 24.71 -7.28
C ILE A 348 14.03 23.46 -8.09
N GLY A 349 13.36 22.32 -7.89
CA GLY A 349 13.67 21.08 -8.62
C GLY A 349 14.79 20.23 -8.01
N ALA A 350 15.09 19.10 -8.69
CA ALA A 350 15.96 18.07 -8.15
C ALA A 350 17.45 18.46 -8.17
N LEU A 351 17.91 19.11 -9.25
CA LEU A 351 19.35 19.40 -9.42
C LEU A 351 19.83 20.49 -8.45
N ASP A 352 19.02 21.53 -8.28
CA ASP A 352 19.41 22.66 -7.43
C ASP A 352 19.32 22.33 -5.93
N ILE A 353 18.51 21.35 -5.53
CA ILE A 353 18.38 20.97 -4.12
C ILE A 353 19.59 20.17 -3.61
N GLU A 354 20.40 19.62 -4.49
CA GLU A 354 21.63 18.89 -4.13
C GLU A 354 22.80 19.83 -3.76
N ASP A 355 22.71 21.13 -4.11
CA ASP A 355 23.67 22.12 -3.63
C ASP A 355 23.41 22.47 -2.15
N PRO A 356 24.35 22.14 -1.23
CA PRO A 356 24.15 22.40 0.20
C PRO A 356 24.02 23.90 0.55
N LYS A 357 24.66 24.79 -0.21
CA LYS A 357 24.59 26.25 0.01
C LYS A 357 23.20 26.76 -0.39
N LEU A 358 22.73 26.32 -1.54
CA LEU A 358 21.42 26.69 -2.06
C LEU A 358 20.29 26.13 -1.17
N LEU A 359 20.41 24.86 -0.77
CA LEU A 359 19.46 24.24 0.16
C LEU A 359 19.40 24.97 1.50
N LYS A 360 20.54 25.39 2.06
CA LYS A 360 20.59 26.16 3.31
C LYS A 360 19.92 27.53 3.17
N ALA A 361 20.13 28.23 2.05
CA ALA A 361 19.50 29.51 1.79
C ALA A 361 17.99 29.38 1.65
N TRP A 362 17.51 28.39 0.91
CA TRP A 362 16.08 28.11 0.76
C TRP A 362 15.43 27.62 2.06
N ASN A 363 16.13 26.85 2.88
CA ASN A 363 15.61 26.48 4.20
C ASN A 363 15.41 27.67 5.10
N LYS A 364 16.34 28.62 5.11
CA LYS A 364 16.17 29.88 5.82
C LYS A 364 14.93 30.63 5.35
N ASN A 365 14.75 30.80 4.03
CA ASN A 365 13.58 31.44 3.46
C ASN A 365 12.29 30.71 3.84
N TYR A 366 12.28 29.37 3.87
CA TYR A 366 11.14 28.59 4.33
C TYR A 366 10.83 28.83 5.80
N GLU A 367 11.83 28.83 6.69
CA GLU A 367 11.67 29.09 8.11
C GLU A 367 11.14 30.51 8.37
N ASP A 368 11.68 31.50 7.68
CA ASP A 368 11.24 32.91 7.77
C ASP A 368 9.78 33.04 7.28
N PHE A 369 9.40 32.36 6.20
CA PHE A 369 8.02 32.31 5.72
C PHE A 369 7.08 31.67 6.73
N ILE A 370 7.43 30.52 7.30
CA ILE A 370 6.61 29.85 8.35
C ILE A 370 6.49 30.71 9.59
N LYS A 371 7.60 31.37 10.02
CA LYS A 371 7.60 32.29 11.15
C LYS A 371 6.67 33.46 10.90
N LYS A 372 6.74 34.07 9.71
CA LYS A 372 5.85 35.17 9.31
C LYS A 372 4.38 34.76 9.35
N ILE A 373 4.01 33.63 8.72
CA ILE A 373 2.61 33.14 8.76
C ILE A 373 2.13 32.93 10.20
N ASN A 374 2.97 32.35 11.06
CA ASN A 374 2.60 32.05 12.44
C ASN A 374 2.53 33.32 13.33
N SER A 375 3.22 34.39 12.98
CA SER A 375 3.21 35.67 13.72
C SER A 375 2.14 36.65 13.24
N GLU A 376 1.67 36.49 12.01
CA GLU A 376 0.63 37.37 11.45
C GLU A 376 -0.77 36.95 11.92
N ARG A 377 -1.58 37.95 12.24
CA ARG A 377 -2.99 37.74 12.52
C ARG A 377 -3.75 37.69 11.20
N LEU A 378 -3.92 36.48 10.67
CA LEU A 378 -4.74 36.28 9.48
C LEU A 378 -6.21 36.55 9.79
N THR A 379 -6.83 37.45 9.04
CA THR A 379 -8.24 37.81 9.16
C THR A 379 -9.07 37.42 7.94
N THR A 380 -8.40 37.19 6.82
CA THR A 380 -9.03 36.88 5.52
C THR A 380 -8.35 35.73 4.84
N ILE A 381 -9.14 34.86 4.23
CA ILE A 381 -8.66 33.75 3.38
C ILE A 381 -9.34 33.86 2.03
N ILE A 382 -8.56 33.88 0.95
CA ILE A 382 -9.07 33.90 -0.43
C ILE A 382 -8.83 32.53 -1.04
N PHE A 383 -9.88 31.95 -1.61
CA PHE A 383 -9.87 30.66 -2.30
C PHE A 383 -10.17 30.85 -3.78
N ASP A 384 -9.49 30.08 -4.62
CA ASP A 384 -9.98 29.74 -5.95
C ASP A 384 -11.12 28.73 -5.83
N PHE A 385 -12.07 28.74 -6.77
CA PHE A 385 -13.26 27.89 -6.70
C PHE A 385 -13.03 26.55 -7.41
N ASP A 386 -12.72 26.58 -8.71
CA ASP A 386 -12.60 25.37 -9.55
C ASP A 386 -11.22 24.70 -9.37
N GLY A 387 -11.20 23.46 -8.89
CA GLY A 387 -9.96 22.74 -8.59
C GLY A 387 -9.42 22.98 -7.19
N THR A 388 -10.00 23.93 -6.43
CA THR A 388 -9.62 24.24 -5.05
C THR A 388 -10.74 23.92 -4.04
N LEU A 389 -11.93 24.51 -4.20
CA LEU A 389 -13.10 24.25 -3.37
C LEU A 389 -13.96 23.10 -3.92
N CYS A 390 -14.00 22.94 -5.21
CA CYS A 390 -14.59 21.76 -5.85
C CYS A 390 -13.56 21.05 -6.71
N SER A 391 -13.68 19.72 -6.80
CA SER A 391 -12.81 18.91 -7.67
C SER A 391 -13.07 19.28 -9.13
N SER A 392 -12.00 19.37 -9.94
CA SER A 392 -12.11 19.63 -11.40
C SER A 392 -12.96 18.57 -12.10
N SER A 393 -12.91 17.32 -11.64
CA SER A 393 -13.74 16.21 -12.16
C SER A 393 -15.21 16.30 -11.75
N LYS A 394 -15.54 17.09 -10.72
CA LYS A 394 -16.88 17.28 -10.15
C LYS A 394 -17.36 18.72 -10.26
N ARG A 395 -16.90 19.40 -11.27
CA ARG A 395 -17.14 20.83 -11.49
C ARG A 395 -18.62 21.25 -11.38
N TYR A 396 -19.53 20.38 -11.78
CA TYR A 396 -20.98 20.65 -11.78
C TYR A 396 -21.67 20.21 -10.47
N GLU A 397 -20.99 19.45 -9.62
CA GLU A 397 -21.55 19.00 -8.33
C GLU A 397 -21.38 20.05 -7.21
N GLY A 398 -20.52 21.07 -7.43
CA GLY A 398 -20.24 22.14 -6.47
C GLY A 398 -19.17 21.78 -5.44
N VAL A 399 -19.19 22.48 -4.31
CA VAL A 399 -18.18 22.32 -3.24
C VAL A 399 -18.30 20.95 -2.57
N ASP A 400 -17.17 20.27 -2.37
CA ASP A 400 -17.12 18.97 -1.68
C ASP A 400 -17.60 19.07 -0.22
N ASP A 401 -18.32 18.07 0.30
CA ASP A 401 -18.92 18.10 1.64
C ASP A 401 -17.91 18.31 2.77
N ILE A 402 -16.71 17.76 2.64
CA ILE A 402 -15.63 18.00 3.62
C ILE A 402 -15.22 19.47 3.61
N ILE A 403 -15.16 20.09 2.45
CA ILE A 403 -14.80 21.50 2.29
C ILE A 403 -15.91 22.42 2.80
N LYS A 404 -17.18 22.11 2.56
CA LYS A 404 -18.34 22.83 3.13
C LYS A 404 -18.21 22.97 4.64
N GLY A 405 -17.94 21.85 5.34
CA GLY A 405 -17.75 21.86 6.79
C GLY A 405 -16.59 22.76 7.23
N LYS A 406 -15.47 22.72 6.50
CA LYS A 406 -14.29 23.56 6.79
C LYS A 406 -14.50 25.03 6.54
N LEU A 407 -15.21 25.41 5.49
CA LEU A 407 -15.58 26.81 5.21
C LEU A 407 -16.45 27.39 6.35
N ILE A 408 -17.45 26.63 6.79
CA ILE A 408 -18.29 27.04 7.92
C ILE A 408 -17.47 27.19 9.21
N GLU A 409 -16.52 26.29 9.46
CA GLU A 409 -15.61 26.36 10.62
C GLU A 409 -14.75 27.65 10.57
N VAL A 410 -14.21 28.01 9.42
CA VAL A 410 -13.44 29.25 9.20
C VAL A 410 -14.30 30.48 9.46
N LEU A 411 -15.53 30.51 8.93
CA LEU A 411 -16.47 31.61 9.16
C LEU A 411 -16.89 31.74 10.62
N LYS A 412 -17.10 30.61 11.32
CA LYS A 412 -17.39 30.60 12.77
C LYS A 412 -16.26 31.20 13.61
N LYS A 413 -15.02 31.10 13.16
CA LYS A 413 -13.84 31.72 13.80
C LYS A 413 -13.68 33.21 13.49
N GLY A 414 -14.59 33.79 12.72
CA GLY A 414 -14.60 35.23 12.41
C GLY A 414 -13.73 35.64 11.22
N PHE A 415 -13.27 34.71 10.40
CA PHE A 415 -12.53 35.06 9.19
C PHE A 415 -13.46 35.60 8.11
N LEU A 416 -12.94 36.55 7.32
CA LEU A 416 -13.50 36.90 6.03
C LEU A 416 -13.06 35.89 4.98
N VAL A 417 -13.96 35.47 4.14
CA VAL A 417 -13.70 34.50 3.06
C VAL A 417 -13.90 35.18 1.71
N GLY A 418 -12.85 35.21 0.92
CA GLY A 418 -12.89 35.63 -0.49
C GLY A 418 -12.96 34.42 -1.41
N ILE A 419 -13.76 34.47 -2.46
CA ILE A 419 -13.83 33.46 -3.49
C ILE A 419 -13.49 34.12 -4.83
N SER A 420 -12.38 33.73 -5.45
CA SER A 420 -12.02 34.18 -6.80
C SER A 420 -12.40 33.09 -7.80
N THR A 421 -13.16 33.42 -8.84
CA THR A 421 -13.65 32.43 -9.77
C THR A 421 -13.89 33.00 -11.18
N GLY A 422 -13.69 32.18 -12.21
CA GLY A 422 -14.15 32.47 -13.56
C GLY A 422 -15.66 32.33 -13.75
N ARG A 423 -16.37 31.77 -12.73
CA ARG A 423 -17.83 31.58 -12.82
C ARG A 423 -18.59 32.88 -12.56
N GLY A 424 -19.84 32.90 -13.06
CA GLY A 424 -20.82 33.88 -12.70
C GLY A 424 -21.69 33.45 -11.51
N LYS A 425 -23.02 33.67 -11.62
CA LYS A 425 -24.00 33.40 -10.54
C LYS A 425 -23.96 31.97 -9.95
N SER A 426 -23.57 30.97 -10.75
CA SER A 426 -23.53 29.57 -10.28
C SER A 426 -22.61 29.34 -9.07
N ALA A 427 -21.52 30.11 -8.92
CA ALA A 427 -20.67 30.04 -7.73
C ALA A 427 -21.42 30.55 -6.49
N ARG A 428 -22.14 31.68 -6.59
CA ARG A 428 -22.97 32.23 -5.51
C ARG A 428 -24.06 31.25 -5.10
N GLU A 429 -24.84 30.79 -6.08
CA GLU A 429 -25.93 29.83 -5.87
C GLU A 429 -25.45 28.57 -5.15
N ASN A 430 -24.31 28.03 -5.56
CA ASN A 430 -23.73 26.86 -4.89
C ASN A 430 -23.31 27.15 -3.43
N LEU A 431 -22.65 28.28 -3.17
CA LEU A 431 -22.24 28.67 -1.81
C LEU A 431 -23.43 28.91 -0.88
N GLN A 432 -24.51 29.52 -1.42
CA GLN A 432 -25.76 29.77 -0.70
C GLN A 432 -26.49 28.50 -0.28
N THR A 433 -26.26 27.35 -0.94
CA THR A 433 -26.89 26.08 -0.55
C THR A 433 -26.46 25.57 0.83
N PHE A 434 -25.29 25.98 1.33
CA PHE A 434 -24.74 25.43 2.56
C PHE A 434 -24.18 26.46 3.54
N ILE A 435 -23.84 27.68 3.12
CA ILE A 435 -23.40 28.75 4.01
C ILE A 435 -24.64 29.41 4.66
N PRO A 436 -24.72 29.46 6.00
CA PRO A 436 -25.84 30.16 6.66
C PRO A 436 -25.84 31.68 6.38
N GLU A 437 -27.03 32.25 6.15
CA GLU A 437 -27.22 33.67 5.80
C GLU A 437 -26.52 34.67 6.73
N LYS A 438 -26.43 34.34 8.02
CA LYS A 438 -25.72 35.20 9.01
C LYS A 438 -24.24 35.45 8.68
N TYR A 439 -23.64 34.61 7.77
CA TYR A 439 -22.25 34.76 7.33
C TYR A 439 -22.12 35.38 5.94
N TYR A 440 -23.21 35.71 5.25
CA TYR A 440 -23.16 36.25 3.88
C TYR A 440 -22.32 37.52 3.75
N LYS A 441 -22.36 38.40 4.73
CA LYS A 441 -21.52 39.60 4.78
C LYS A 441 -20.02 39.33 4.94
N ASN A 442 -19.68 38.14 5.40
CA ASN A 442 -18.29 37.72 5.62
C ASN A 442 -17.73 36.94 4.42
N VAL A 443 -18.53 36.71 3.38
CA VAL A 443 -18.10 35.99 2.16
C VAL A 443 -18.21 36.91 0.97
N PHE A 444 -17.08 37.14 0.30
CA PHE A 444 -16.97 37.98 -0.89
C PHE A 444 -16.65 37.10 -2.10
N ILE A 445 -17.29 37.35 -3.22
CA ILE A 445 -17.07 36.63 -4.45
C ILE A 445 -16.57 37.59 -5.51
N SER A 446 -15.49 37.23 -6.15
CA SER A 446 -14.90 37.88 -7.31
C SER A 446 -15.26 37.07 -8.54
N TYR A 447 -16.28 37.50 -9.26
CA TYR A 447 -16.84 36.84 -10.44
C TYR A 447 -16.00 37.16 -11.69
N TYR A 448 -16.01 36.24 -12.66
CA TYR A 448 -15.34 36.41 -13.94
C TYR A 448 -13.87 36.87 -13.81
N ASN A 449 -13.13 36.20 -12.90
CA ASN A 449 -11.73 36.51 -12.62
C ASN A 449 -11.45 37.93 -12.11
N GLY A 450 -12.40 38.53 -11.39
CA GLY A 450 -12.23 39.86 -10.80
C GLY A 450 -12.98 41.00 -11.53
N PHE A 451 -13.69 40.67 -12.57
CA PHE A 451 -14.46 41.69 -13.32
C PHE A 451 -15.53 42.34 -12.43
N GLU A 452 -16.18 41.56 -11.59
CA GLU A 452 -17.21 42.06 -10.69
C GLU A 452 -17.05 41.41 -9.29
N THR A 453 -17.28 42.17 -8.24
CA THR A 453 -17.14 41.69 -6.85
C THR A 453 -18.32 42.09 -6.00
N GLY A 454 -18.73 41.20 -5.08
CA GLY A 454 -19.80 41.48 -4.14
C GLY A 454 -19.83 40.47 -3.00
N ASN A 455 -20.62 40.72 -2.00
CA ASN A 455 -20.81 39.76 -0.92
C ASN A 455 -21.85 38.69 -1.32
N LEU A 456 -21.84 37.57 -0.62
CA LEU A 456 -22.67 36.41 -0.92
C LEU A 456 -24.19 36.70 -0.87
N GLY A 457 -24.61 37.76 -0.18
CA GLY A 457 -26.02 38.16 -0.07
C GLY A 457 -26.52 39.06 -1.20
N GLN A 458 -25.65 39.55 -2.07
CA GLN A 458 -26.01 40.39 -3.18
C GLN A 458 -26.49 39.54 -4.38
N ASN A 459 -27.80 39.25 -4.40
CA ASN A 459 -28.42 38.37 -5.40
C ASN A 459 -28.49 38.96 -6.81
N GLU A 460 -28.38 40.29 -6.93
CA GLU A 460 -28.31 41.01 -8.21
C GLU A 460 -26.99 40.85 -8.94
N LEU A 461 -25.93 40.40 -8.23
CA LEU A 461 -24.61 40.15 -8.81
C LEU A 461 -24.42 38.69 -9.21
N PRO A 462 -23.67 38.39 -10.27
CA PRO A 462 -23.12 39.35 -11.23
C PRO A 462 -24.20 39.93 -12.16
N ASN A 463 -24.05 41.20 -12.51
CA ASN A 463 -24.95 41.89 -13.44
C ASN A 463 -24.48 41.71 -14.88
N LEU A 464 -25.17 40.90 -15.66
CA LEU A 464 -24.86 40.62 -17.08
C LEU A 464 -25.18 41.77 -18.02
N LYS A 465 -25.72 42.91 -17.52
CA LYS A 465 -26.11 44.06 -18.35
C LYS A 465 -25.03 45.15 -18.43
N GLN A 466 -23.81 44.88 -17.97
CA GLN A 466 -22.71 45.82 -18.09
C GLN A 466 -22.21 45.84 -19.55
N ASP A 467 -21.84 47.02 -20.04
CA ASP A 467 -21.29 47.21 -21.36
C ASP A 467 -20.03 46.35 -21.56
N VAL A 468 -20.05 45.53 -22.58
CA VAL A 468 -18.89 44.74 -22.95
C VAL A 468 -17.87 45.66 -23.59
N GLU A 469 -16.62 45.58 -23.18
CA GLU A 469 -15.54 46.37 -23.72
C GLU A 469 -15.44 46.18 -25.24
N GLU A 470 -15.34 47.31 -25.99
CA GLU A 470 -15.39 47.33 -27.45
C GLU A 470 -14.35 46.42 -28.13
N SER A 471 -13.19 46.23 -27.47
CA SER A 471 -12.13 45.33 -27.91
C SER A 471 -12.57 43.85 -27.85
N ILE A 472 -13.37 43.46 -26.84
CA ILE A 472 -13.91 42.09 -26.70
C ILE A 472 -15.01 41.86 -27.75
N LEU A 473 -15.88 42.84 -28.00
CA LEU A 473 -16.90 42.74 -29.05
C LEU A 473 -16.29 42.56 -30.43
N LYS A 474 -15.27 43.36 -30.78
CA LYS A 474 -14.52 43.21 -32.03
C LYS A 474 -13.86 41.84 -32.16
N SER A 475 -13.24 41.36 -31.08
CA SER A 475 -12.64 40.03 -31.06
C SER A 475 -13.67 38.92 -31.26
N HIS A 476 -14.84 39.03 -30.60
CA HIS A 476 -15.95 38.09 -30.76
C HIS A 476 -16.46 38.07 -32.23
N GLU A 477 -16.66 39.23 -32.85
CA GLU A 477 -17.10 39.31 -34.25
C GLU A 477 -16.09 38.69 -35.22
N ILE A 478 -14.78 38.94 -35.00
CA ILE A 478 -13.72 38.34 -35.82
C ILE A 478 -13.72 36.80 -35.65
N LEU A 479 -13.81 36.31 -34.47
CA LEU A 479 -13.86 34.88 -34.19
C LEU A 479 -15.11 34.24 -34.78
N LYS A 480 -16.27 34.86 -34.61
CA LYS A 480 -17.56 34.41 -35.18
C LYS A 480 -17.51 34.35 -36.70
N SER A 481 -16.88 35.34 -37.35
CA SER A 481 -16.73 35.36 -38.80
C SER A 481 -15.81 34.26 -39.32
N LYS A 482 -14.70 33.97 -38.58
CA LYS A 482 -13.71 32.95 -38.96
C LYS A 482 -14.17 31.53 -38.66
N LEU A 483 -15.02 31.34 -37.65
CA LEU A 483 -15.50 30.05 -37.21
C LEU A 483 -16.86 29.65 -37.82
N LYS A 484 -17.39 30.47 -38.73
CA LYS A 484 -18.69 30.20 -39.41
C LYS A 484 -18.80 28.82 -40.09
N ASN A 485 -17.67 28.18 -40.38
CA ASN A 485 -17.60 26.87 -41.04
C ASN A 485 -17.27 25.70 -40.07
N TYR A 486 -17.25 25.96 -38.79
CA TYR A 486 -17.05 24.93 -37.79
C TYR A 486 -18.30 24.89 -36.91
N ASP A 487 -18.99 23.72 -36.88
CA ASP A 487 -20.03 23.44 -35.90
C ASP A 487 -19.36 23.36 -34.51
N VAL A 488 -19.38 24.46 -33.77
CA VAL A 488 -18.95 24.54 -32.37
C VAL A 488 -20.17 24.90 -31.52
#